data_b875a79d233958a2ec800070a3e68438
#
_entry.id   b875a79d233958a2ec800070a3e68438
#
_cell.length_a   1.000
_cell.length_b   1.000
_cell.length_c   1.000
_cell.angle_alpha   90.00
_cell.angle_beta   90.00
_cell.angle_gamma   90.00
#
_symmetry.space_group_name_H-M   'P 1'
#
loop_
_entity.id
_entity.type
_entity.pdbx_description
1 polymer ?
#
loop_
_entity_poly.entity_id
_entity_poly.type
_entity_poly.pdbx_seq_one_letter_code
_entity_poly.pdbx_strand_id
1 'polypeptide(L)'
;LVSSSAASDVYKRQLMGYDISEFLWKKVSRLARGGRVQSPALRLIVEREKEIDKFVPIEFWILSLNACKNGECIDAELVSIDGEKVKNKNITNIENENRASELKKSIEENKTITIKSIKESERKLKPKSPFTTASLQQTAYSSLGFSVKQTSSVAQRLYQGVALDGDEVTGLISYMRTDSTNLSDECLKDINSFLDKNHPNLAYGEVRKYQKKIKNAQEAHEAIRPTQIDLTPDKIKGFLDDQEFKLYELIWKRTVASQMKDAVYNQVSMELELNNKYLFKYSGSYLRDYGFKKIYDLSDNS
;
A
#
# COMPACT_ATOMS: atom_id res chain seq x y z
N LEU A 1 10.55 -27.97 -22.69
CA LEU A 1 9.44 -28.86 -23.08
C LEU A 1 8.22 -28.50 -22.26
N VAL A 2 7.31 -27.68 -22.83
CA VAL A 2 5.99 -27.45 -22.25
C VAL A 2 5.27 -28.79 -22.27
N SER A 3 4.79 -29.26 -21.12
CA SER A 3 4.07 -30.53 -21.05
C SER A 3 2.87 -30.50 -22.00
N SER A 4 2.60 -31.60 -22.70
CA SER A 4 1.48 -31.72 -23.65
C SER A 4 0.12 -31.35 -23.04
N SER A 5 -0.03 -31.48 -21.72
CA SER A 5 -1.22 -31.09 -20.96
C SER A 5 -1.39 -29.56 -20.90
N ALA A 6 -0.34 -28.78 -20.73
CA ALA A 6 -0.41 -27.32 -20.67
C ALA A 6 -0.76 -26.71 -22.04
N ALA A 7 -0.18 -27.25 -23.14
CA ALA A 7 -0.53 -26.82 -24.50
C ALA A 7 -1.99 -27.14 -24.84
N SER A 8 -2.48 -28.32 -24.46
CA SER A 8 -3.89 -28.72 -24.62
C SER A 8 -4.83 -27.81 -23.85
N ASP A 9 -4.47 -27.39 -22.65
CA ASP A 9 -5.27 -26.49 -21.82
C ASP A 9 -5.36 -25.08 -22.41
N VAL A 10 -4.27 -24.55 -22.97
CA VAL A 10 -4.26 -23.26 -23.67
C VAL A 10 -5.16 -23.30 -24.90
N TYR A 11 -5.08 -24.36 -25.68
CA TYR A 11 -5.90 -24.53 -26.89
C TYR A 11 -7.40 -24.63 -26.56
N LYS A 12 -7.78 -25.46 -25.58
CA LYS A 12 -9.20 -25.58 -25.13
C LYS A 12 -9.76 -24.22 -24.67
N ARG A 13 -8.96 -23.43 -23.98
CA ARG A 13 -9.37 -22.10 -23.49
C ARG A 13 -9.55 -21.08 -24.63
N GLN A 14 -8.72 -21.18 -25.67
CA GLN A 14 -8.86 -20.35 -26.86
C GLN A 14 -10.15 -20.70 -27.62
N LEU A 15 -10.43 -21.99 -27.89
CA LEU A 15 -11.65 -22.44 -28.53
C LEU A 15 -12.87 -21.95 -27.76
N MET A 16 -12.92 -22.17 -26.45
CA MET A 16 -14.05 -21.71 -25.61
C MET A 16 -14.25 -20.19 -25.70
N GLY A 17 -13.18 -19.42 -25.78
CA GLY A 17 -13.25 -17.96 -25.93
C GLY A 17 -13.88 -17.56 -27.30
N TYR A 18 -13.55 -18.28 -28.37
CA TYR A 18 -14.15 -18.04 -29.69
C TYR A 18 -15.63 -18.42 -29.72
N ASP A 19 -16.00 -19.59 -29.24
CA ASP A 19 -17.39 -20.07 -29.22
C ASP A 19 -18.31 -19.14 -28.42
N ILE A 20 -17.84 -18.72 -27.22
CA ILE A 20 -18.57 -17.77 -26.38
C ILE A 20 -18.69 -16.40 -27.08
N SER A 21 -17.63 -15.92 -27.72
CA SER A 21 -17.66 -14.64 -28.42
C SER A 21 -18.63 -14.64 -29.56
N GLU A 22 -18.68 -15.72 -30.37
CA GLU A 22 -19.65 -15.86 -31.47
C GLU A 22 -21.08 -15.86 -30.94
N PHE A 23 -21.35 -16.57 -29.84
CA PHE A 23 -22.67 -16.55 -29.20
C PHE A 23 -23.06 -15.15 -28.74
N LEU A 24 -22.11 -14.41 -28.10
CA LEU A 24 -22.33 -13.05 -27.62
C LEU A 24 -22.59 -12.07 -28.77
N TRP A 25 -21.94 -12.24 -29.94
CA TRP A 25 -22.17 -11.40 -31.11
C TRP A 25 -23.60 -11.55 -31.64
N LYS A 26 -24.14 -12.76 -31.57
CA LYS A 26 -25.51 -13.05 -32.02
C LYS A 26 -26.59 -12.58 -31.04
N LYS A 27 -26.30 -12.63 -29.74
CA LYS A 27 -27.31 -12.43 -28.68
C LYS A 27 -27.22 -11.11 -27.94
N VAL A 28 -26.05 -10.49 -27.89
CA VAL A 28 -25.80 -9.29 -27.08
C VAL A 28 -25.30 -8.11 -27.91
N SER A 29 -24.10 -8.19 -28.48
CA SER A 29 -23.51 -7.14 -29.30
C SER A 29 -22.32 -7.69 -30.09
N ARG A 30 -22.11 -7.19 -31.29
CA ARG A 30 -20.93 -7.52 -32.12
C ARG A 30 -19.60 -7.12 -31.51
N LEU A 31 -19.61 -6.24 -30.50
CA LEU A 31 -18.43 -5.80 -29.76
C LEU A 31 -18.17 -6.65 -28.50
N ALA A 32 -19.14 -7.45 -28.07
CA ALA A 32 -19.01 -8.30 -26.90
C ALA A 32 -18.05 -9.46 -27.17
N ARG A 33 -17.14 -9.70 -26.22
CA ARG A 33 -16.16 -10.79 -26.29
C ARG A 33 -16.14 -11.57 -24.97
N GLY A 34 -16.20 -12.88 -25.07
CA GLY A 34 -15.92 -13.79 -23.97
C GLY A 34 -14.44 -14.11 -23.90
N GLY A 35 -13.91 -14.29 -22.69
CA GLY A 35 -12.53 -14.67 -22.54
C GLY A 35 -12.11 -14.92 -21.09
N ARG A 36 -10.96 -15.57 -20.95
CA ARG A 36 -10.42 -16.02 -19.66
C ARG A 36 -10.22 -14.90 -18.64
N VAL A 37 -9.87 -13.70 -19.09
CA VAL A 37 -9.61 -12.55 -18.23
C VAL A 37 -10.82 -11.62 -18.17
N GLN A 38 -11.41 -11.33 -19.31
CA GLN A 38 -12.51 -10.36 -19.42
C GLN A 38 -13.78 -10.82 -18.68
N SER A 39 -14.15 -12.09 -18.82
CA SER A 39 -15.37 -12.59 -18.19
C SER A 39 -15.32 -12.63 -16.67
N PRO A 40 -14.25 -13.14 -16.03
CA PRO A 40 -14.09 -13.02 -14.57
C PRO A 40 -13.97 -11.57 -14.08
N ALA A 41 -13.25 -10.71 -14.82
CA ALA A 41 -13.14 -9.30 -14.46
C ALA A 41 -14.51 -8.60 -14.49
N LEU A 42 -15.29 -8.82 -15.55
CA LEU A 42 -16.65 -8.28 -15.65
C LEU A 42 -17.55 -8.80 -14.53
N ARG A 43 -17.44 -10.09 -14.19
CA ARG A 43 -18.19 -10.67 -13.09
C ARG A 43 -17.90 -9.96 -11.76
N LEU A 44 -16.62 -9.71 -11.44
CA LEU A 44 -16.24 -8.99 -10.21
C LEU A 44 -16.82 -7.58 -10.18
N ILE A 45 -16.82 -6.87 -11.31
CA ILE A 45 -17.43 -5.55 -11.44
C ILE A 45 -18.94 -5.62 -11.19
N VAL A 46 -19.64 -6.54 -11.85
CA VAL A 46 -21.10 -6.72 -11.70
C VAL A 46 -21.47 -7.10 -10.25
N GLU A 47 -20.68 -7.97 -9.61
CA GLU A 47 -20.90 -8.34 -8.21
C GLU A 47 -20.74 -7.10 -7.30
N ARG A 48 -19.73 -6.28 -7.55
CA ARG A 48 -19.53 -5.01 -6.81
C ARG A 48 -20.67 -4.02 -7.06
N GLU A 49 -21.13 -3.83 -8.29
CA GLU A 49 -22.27 -2.96 -8.59
C GLU A 49 -23.53 -3.42 -7.85
N LYS A 50 -23.80 -4.74 -7.82
CA LYS A 50 -24.92 -5.29 -7.04
C LYS A 50 -24.81 -5.03 -5.54
N GLU A 51 -23.59 -4.96 -4.98
CA GLU A 51 -23.37 -4.55 -3.59
C GLU A 51 -23.66 -3.07 -3.41
N ILE A 52 -23.23 -2.22 -4.36
CA ILE A 52 -23.47 -0.78 -4.35
C ILE A 52 -24.98 -0.50 -4.45
N ASP A 53 -25.69 -1.16 -5.36
CA ASP A 53 -27.14 -1.00 -5.53
C ASP A 53 -27.96 -1.38 -4.28
N LYS A 54 -27.43 -2.34 -3.50
CA LYS A 54 -28.05 -2.79 -2.23
C LYS A 54 -27.62 -1.97 -1.03
N PHE A 55 -26.65 -1.07 -1.19
CA PHE A 55 -26.14 -0.28 -0.08
C PHE A 55 -27.18 0.74 0.37
N VAL A 56 -27.56 0.66 1.63
CA VAL A 56 -28.44 1.64 2.28
C VAL A 56 -27.55 2.52 3.16
N PRO A 57 -27.45 3.84 2.88
CA PRO A 57 -26.71 4.75 3.74
C PRO A 57 -27.32 4.79 5.14
N ILE A 58 -26.48 4.70 6.15
CA ILE A 58 -26.85 4.82 7.55
C ILE A 58 -26.27 6.13 8.07
N GLU A 59 -27.13 7.02 8.56
CA GLU A 59 -26.73 8.25 9.24
C GLU A 59 -26.13 7.90 10.60
N PHE A 60 -25.00 8.53 10.94
CA PHE A 60 -24.43 8.48 12.28
C PHE A 60 -23.67 9.76 12.61
N TRP A 61 -23.61 10.11 13.86
CA TRP A 61 -22.98 11.31 14.36
C TRP A 61 -21.77 10.97 15.23
N ILE A 62 -20.70 11.75 15.10
CA ILE A 62 -19.49 11.63 15.91
C ILE A 62 -19.43 12.88 16.81
N LEU A 63 -19.30 12.67 18.10
CA LEU A 63 -19.08 13.73 19.06
C LEU A 63 -17.59 13.77 19.43
N SER A 64 -16.98 14.93 19.20
CA SER A 64 -15.59 15.19 19.54
C SER A 64 -15.51 16.28 20.60
N LEU A 65 -14.58 16.12 21.53
CA LEU A 65 -14.27 17.06 22.57
C LEU A 65 -12.90 17.68 22.27
N ASN A 66 -12.85 19.00 22.13
CA ASN A 66 -11.60 19.74 22.07
C ASN A 66 -11.22 20.17 23.50
N ALA A 67 -10.21 19.53 24.07
CA ALA A 67 -9.71 19.82 25.41
C ALA A 67 -8.38 20.54 25.33
N CYS A 68 -8.32 21.73 25.95
CA CYS A 68 -7.14 22.59 25.94
C CYS A 68 -6.56 22.79 27.35
N LYS A 69 -5.24 22.76 27.49
CA LYS A 69 -4.51 23.10 28.69
C LYS A 69 -3.20 23.82 28.33
N ASN A 70 -2.97 24.99 28.93
CA ASN A 70 -1.75 25.79 28.72
C ASN A 70 -1.46 26.13 27.23
N GLY A 71 -2.50 26.29 26.40
CA GLY A 71 -2.37 26.57 24.97
C GLY A 71 -2.24 25.34 24.06
N GLU A 72 -2.07 24.16 24.62
CA GLU A 72 -2.07 22.90 23.87
C GLU A 72 -3.46 22.27 23.89
N CYS A 73 -3.95 21.85 22.73
CA CYS A 73 -5.29 21.27 22.55
C CYS A 73 -5.21 19.87 21.98
N ILE A 74 -6.12 19.00 22.40
CA ILE A 74 -6.29 17.65 21.89
C ILE A 74 -7.75 17.44 21.50
N ASP A 75 -7.97 16.69 20.40
CA ASP A 75 -9.30 16.29 19.96
C ASP A 75 -9.56 14.83 20.34
N ALA A 76 -10.51 14.61 21.24
CA ALA A 76 -10.90 13.31 21.72
C ALA A 76 -12.31 12.95 21.26
N GLU A 77 -12.51 11.72 20.77
CA GLU A 77 -13.80 11.22 20.32
C GLU A 77 -14.54 10.50 21.46
N LEU A 78 -15.87 10.70 21.54
CA LEU A 78 -16.73 9.98 22.47
C LEU A 78 -16.75 8.48 22.10
N VAL A 79 -16.39 7.61 23.04
CA VAL A 79 -16.31 6.16 22.84
C VAL A 79 -17.28 5.36 23.70
N SER A 80 -17.70 5.88 24.87
CA SER A 80 -18.75 5.25 25.67
C SER A 80 -19.56 6.26 26.49
N ILE A 81 -20.80 5.88 26.83
CA ILE A 81 -21.73 6.58 27.70
C ILE A 81 -22.19 5.57 28.76
N ASP A 82 -22.09 5.90 30.04
CA ASP A 82 -22.47 5.03 31.15
C ASP A 82 -21.86 3.60 31.08
N GLY A 83 -20.63 3.49 30.51
CA GLY A 83 -19.95 2.22 30.29
C GLY A 83 -20.37 1.48 29.01
N GLU A 84 -21.44 1.88 28.35
CA GLU A 84 -21.86 1.32 27.06
C GLU A 84 -21.09 1.93 25.90
N LYS A 85 -20.58 1.10 24.98
CA LYS A 85 -19.83 1.56 23.82
C LYS A 85 -20.73 2.29 22.83
N VAL A 86 -20.38 3.52 22.51
CA VAL A 86 -21.04 4.34 21.49
C VAL A 86 -20.53 3.99 20.08
N LYS A 87 -19.26 3.63 19.95
CA LYS A 87 -18.61 3.37 18.65
C LYS A 87 -18.35 1.89 18.44
N ASN A 88 -18.90 1.35 17.35
CA ASN A 88 -18.58 0.00 16.86
C ASN A 88 -17.86 0.13 15.51
N LYS A 89 -16.55 -0.13 15.49
CA LYS A 89 -15.65 0.15 14.36
C LYS A 89 -15.65 1.65 14.01
N ASN A 90 -16.23 2.04 12.88
CA ASN A 90 -16.26 3.41 12.38
C ASN A 90 -17.67 4.04 12.46
N ILE A 91 -18.67 3.33 12.96
CA ILE A 91 -20.06 3.77 13.06
C ILE A 91 -20.39 3.97 14.54
N THR A 92 -21.08 5.06 14.87
CA THR A 92 -21.61 5.32 16.20
C THR A 92 -23.07 4.92 16.24
N ASN A 93 -23.59 4.62 17.45
CA ASN A 93 -25.01 4.40 17.69
C ASN A 93 -25.79 5.72 17.94
N ILE A 94 -25.19 6.85 17.59
CA ILE A 94 -25.87 8.16 17.59
C ILE A 94 -26.48 8.35 16.21
N GLU A 95 -27.74 8.00 16.05
CA GLU A 95 -28.38 7.77 14.75
C GLU A 95 -28.95 9.03 14.11
N ASN A 96 -29.09 10.15 14.87
CA ASN A 96 -29.69 11.37 14.35
C ASN A 96 -29.18 12.61 15.07
N GLU A 97 -29.42 13.77 14.44
CA GLU A 97 -29.04 15.10 14.93
C GLU A 97 -29.64 15.43 16.30
N ASN A 98 -30.89 15.06 16.54
CA ASN A 98 -31.55 15.35 17.81
C ASN A 98 -30.83 14.70 18.98
N ARG A 99 -30.48 13.41 18.83
CA ARG A 99 -29.71 12.67 19.84
C ARG A 99 -28.32 13.26 20.03
N ALA A 100 -27.64 13.63 18.94
CA ALA A 100 -26.33 14.29 19.01
C ALA A 100 -26.41 15.62 19.76
N SER A 101 -27.46 16.44 19.50
CA SER A 101 -27.69 17.74 20.14
C SER A 101 -28.05 17.62 21.62
N GLU A 102 -28.84 16.64 22.02
CA GLU A 102 -29.12 16.33 23.42
C GLU A 102 -27.86 15.96 24.19
N LEU A 103 -27.04 15.06 23.62
CA LEU A 103 -25.77 14.64 24.21
C LEU A 103 -24.80 15.81 24.32
N LYS A 104 -24.71 16.65 23.27
CA LYS A 104 -23.88 17.86 23.29
C LYS A 104 -24.25 18.79 24.44
N LYS A 105 -25.57 19.12 24.61
CA LYS A 105 -26.06 19.95 25.71
C LYS A 105 -25.68 19.36 27.07
N SER A 106 -25.96 18.07 27.26
CA SER A 106 -25.65 17.38 28.51
C SER A 106 -24.14 17.33 28.84
N ILE A 107 -23.30 17.31 27.81
CA ILE A 107 -21.83 17.36 27.95
C ILE A 107 -21.37 18.76 28.30
N GLU A 108 -21.95 19.79 27.68
CA GLU A 108 -21.59 21.21 27.88
C GLU A 108 -21.99 21.78 29.25
N GLU A 109 -23.05 21.23 29.87
CA GLU A 109 -23.49 21.62 31.21
C GLU A 109 -22.45 21.33 32.31
N ASN A 110 -21.55 20.42 32.09
CA ASN A 110 -20.58 19.95 33.06
C ASN A 110 -19.17 20.02 32.52
N LYS A 111 -18.34 20.90 33.07
CA LYS A 111 -17.02 21.24 32.53
C LYS A 111 -15.83 20.53 33.20
N THR A 112 -16.06 19.56 34.08
CA THR A 112 -14.95 18.90 34.78
C THR A 112 -14.53 17.64 34.02
N ILE A 113 -13.36 17.73 33.38
CA ILE A 113 -12.76 16.64 32.64
C ILE A 113 -11.62 16.05 33.50
N THR A 114 -11.62 14.74 33.68
CA THR A 114 -10.56 14.02 34.36
C THR A 114 -9.84 13.10 33.43
N ILE A 115 -8.51 13.01 33.54
CA ILE A 115 -7.71 12.04 32.79
C ILE A 115 -7.83 10.71 33.54
N LYS A 116 -8.50 9.75 32.95
CA LYS A 116 -8.68 8.41 33.54
C LYS A 116 -7.45 7.51 33.32
N SER A 117 -6.88 7.56 32.12
CA SER A 117 -5.69 6.78 31.81
C SER A 117 -4.89 7.42 30.68
N ILE A 118 -3.57 7.26 30.75
CA ILE A 118 -2.64 7.56 29.65
C ILE A 118 -1.87 6.26 29.40
N LYS A 119 -1.88 5.81 28.14
CA LYS A 119 -1.13 4.62 27.73
C LYS A 119 -0.21 4.99 26.59
N GLU A 120 1.06 4.71 26.77
CA GLU A 120 2.07 4.82 25.74
C GLU A 120 2.41 3.43 25.21
N SER A 121 2.57 3.32 23.92
CA SER A 121 2.96 2.09 23.26
C SER A 121 3.85 2.38 22.05
N GLU A 122 4.65 1.41 21.70
CA GLU A 122 5.49 1.46 20.51
C GLU A 122 4.85 0.67 19.38
N ARG A 123 4.76 1.28 18.21
CA ARG A 123 4.29 0.63 16.98
C ARG A 123 5.42 0.61 15.94
N LYS A 124 5.81 -0.60 15.52
CA LYS A 124 6.78 -0.79 14.44
C LYS A 124 6.06 -0.90 13.10
N LEU A 125 6.45 -0.07 12.16
CA LEU A 125 5.99 -0.14 10.77
C LEU A 125 7.08 -0.78 9.92
N LYS A 126 6.80 -1.98 9.41
CA LYS A 126 7.71 -2.71 8.53
C LYS A 126 7.72 -2.09 7.12
N PRO A 127 8.88 -2.11 6.43
CA PRO A 127 8.91 -1.74 5.02
C PRO A 127 8.06 -2.68 4.18
N LYS A 128 7.52 -2.14 3.10
CA LYS A 128 6.76 -2.95 2.13
C LYS A 128 7.71 -3.85 1.34
N SER A 129 7.19 -4.98 0.85
CA SER A 129 7.94 -5.89 -0.03
C SER A 129 8.42 -5.22 -1.32
N PRO A 130 9.46 -5.76 -1.98
CA PRO A 130 9.80 -5.41 -3.35
C PRO A 130 8.59 -5.52 -4.27
N PHE A 131 8.65 -4.87 -5.43
CA PHE A 131 7.50 -4.77 -6.32
C PHE A 131 7.21 -6.06 -7.08
N THR A 132 5.91 -6.36 -7.17
CA THR A 132 5.31 -7.16 -8.24
C THR A 132 4.78 -6.24 -9.33
N THR A 133 4.41 -6.78 -10.50
CA THR A 133 3.77 -5.98 -11.57
C THR A 133 2.57 -5.18 -11.05
N ALA A 134 1.67 -5.84 -10.32
CA ALA A 134 0.47 -5.18 -9.80
C ALA A 134 0.79 -4.09 -8.78
N SER A 135 1.69 -4.35 -7.82
CA SER A 135 2.04 -3.35 -6.80
C SER A 135 2.85 -2.19 -7.37
N LEU A 136 3.67 -2.41 -8.41
CA LEU A 136 4.36 -1.34 -9.13
C LEU A 136 3.36 -0.42 -9.83
N GLN A 137 2.42 -0.98 -10.60
CA GLN A 137 1.40 -0.21 -11.30
C GLN A 137 0.51 0.61 -10.33
N GLN A 138 0.08 0.01 -9.21
CA GLN A 138 -0.69 0.72 -8.18
C GLN A 138 0.10 1.87 -7.55
N THR A 139 1.37 1.63 -7.22
CA THR A 139 2.20 2.67 -6.58
C THR A 139 2.59 3.76 -7.58
N ALA A 140 2.93 3.41 -8.81
CA ALA A 140 3.24 4.39 -9.86
C ALA A 140 2.01 5.28 -10.18
N TYR A 141 0.80 4.71 -10.17
CA TYR A 141 -0.42 5.49 -10.32
C TYR A 141 -0.62 6.47 -9.14
N SER A 142 -0.52 5.98 -7.91
CA SER A 142 -0.79 6.82 -6.72
C SER A 142 0.29 7.86 -6.44
N SER A 143 1.56 7.58 -6.75
CA SER A 143 2.70 8.46 -6.42
C SER A 143 3.17 9.31 -7.59
N LEU A 144 3.09 8.80 -8.83
CA LEU A 144 3.61 9.46 -10.02
C LEU A 144 2.51 9.88 -11.01
N GLY A 145 1.25 9.45 -10.79
CA GLY A 145 0.14 9.69 -11.72
C GLY A 145 0.22 8.86 -13.02
N PHE A 146 1.07 7.84 -13.07
CA PHE A 146 1.26 7.04 -14.28
C PHE A 146 0.09 6.08 -14.50
N SER A 147 -0.45 6.04 -15.71
CA SER A 147 -1.41 5.01 -16.10
C SER A 147 -0.76 3.64 -16.14
N VAL A 148 -1.57 2.56 -16.07
CA VAL A 148 -1.08 1.17 -16.19
C VAL A 148 -0.31 0.95 -17.49
N LYS A 149 -0.79 1.51 -18.62
CA LYS A 149 -0.13 1.43 -19.92
C LYS A 149 1.24 2.15 -19.90
N GLN A 150 1.29 3.34 -19.35
CA GLN A 150 2.51 4.14 -19.22
C GLN A 150 3.54 3.43 -18.33
N THR A 151 3.14 2.99 -17.13
CA THR A 151 4.01 2.22 -16.22
C THR A 151 4.61 0.99 -16.91
N SER A 152 3.78 0.24 -17.64
CA SER A 152 4.24 -0.96 -18.35
C SER A 152 5.21 -0.64 -19.47
N SER A 153 4.98 0.45 -20.22
CA SER A 153 5.88 0.89 -21.32
C SER A 153 7.22 1.37 -20.78
N VAL A 154 7.21 2.19 -19.73
CA VAL A 154 8.44 2.68 -19.09
C VAL A 154 9.23 1.55 -18.46
N ALA A 155 8.57 0.64 -17.73
CA ALA A 155 9.22 -0.54 -17.15
C ALA A 155 9.85 -1.44 -18.23
N GLN A 156 9.19 -1.58 -19.40
CA GLN A 156 9.74 -2.33 -20.53
C GLN A 156 11.04 -1.71 -21.05
N ARG A 157 11.11 -0.38 -21.17
CA ARG A 157 12.33 0.31 -21.60
C ARG A 157 13.46 0.16 -20.59
N LEU A 158 13.18 0.34 -19.29
CA LEU A 158 14.15 0.12 -18.22
C LEU A 158 14.70 -1.31 -18.21
N TYR A 159 13.86 -2.30 -18.52
CA TYR A 159 14.28 -3.70 -18.64
C TYR A 159 15.13 -3.96 -19.88
N GLN A 160 14.74 -3.41 -21.03
CA GLN A 160 15.49 -3.56 -22.29
C GLN A 160 16.86 -2.89 -22.21
N GLY A 161 16.99 -1.87 -21.37
CA GLY A 161 18.22 -1.21 -21.05
C GLY A 161 18.40 0.14 -21.73
N VAL A 162 19.38 0.86 -21.20
CA VAL A 162 19.79 2.18 -21.62
C VAL A 162 21.32 2.17 -21.76
N ALA A 163 21.86 2.91 -22.71
CA ALA A 163 23.28 3.15 -22.80
C ALA A 163 23.71 4.08 -21.66
N LEU A 164 24.56 3.59 -20.74
CA LEU A 164 25.06 4.39 -19.61
C LEU A 164 26.34 5.12 -20.02
N ASP A 165 27.44 4.41 -20.17
CA ASP A 165 28.71 4.99 -20.64
C ASP A 165 29.25 4.14 -21.77
N GLY A 166 29.19 4.66 -23.01
CA GLY A 166 29.62 3.95 -24.21
C GLY A 166 28.44 3.32 -24.97
N ASP A 167 28.74 2.36 -25.85
CA ASP A 167 27.77 1.74 -26.76
C ASP A 167 27.03 0.52 -26.14
N GLU A 168 27.39 0.10 -24.93
CA GLU A 168 26.80 -1.07 -24.29
C GLU A 168 25.48 -0.74 -23.57
N VAL A 169 24.41 -1.40 -24.01
CA VAL A 169 23.08 -1.23 -23.43
C VAL A 169 22.94 -2.10 -22.18
N THR A 170 22.69 -1.46 -21.03
CA THR A 170 22.53 -2.15 -19.74
C THR A 170 21.06 -2.15 -19.29
N GLY A 171 20.50 -3.34 -19.05
CA GLY A 171 19.19 -3.47 -18.44
C GLY A 171 19.20 -3.00 -16.98
N LEU A 172 18.34 -2.06 -16.62
CA LEU A 172 18.38 -1.41 -15.31
C LEU A 172 17.51 -2.09 -14.25
N ILE A 173 16.52 -2.88 -14.67
CA ILE A 173 15.62 -3.60 -13.75
C ILE A 173 15.49 -5.07 -14.17
N SER A 174 15.11 -5.92 -13.21
CA SER A 174 14.71 -7.30 -13.47
C SER A 174 13.43 -7.37 -14.30
N TYR A 175 13.06 -8.56 -14.75
CA TYR A 175 11.86 -8.75 -15.59
C TYR A 175 10.59 -8.23 -14.91
N MET A 176 9.90 -7.30 -15.57
CA MET A 176 8.80 -6.51 -15.00
C MET A 176 7.44 -7.23 -14.94
N ARG A 177 7.32 -8.43 -15.51
CA ARG A 177 6.08 -9.23 -15.43
C ARG A 177 6.26 -10.37 -14.43
N THR A 178 6.03 -10.06 -13.17
CA THR A 178 6.18 -10.99 -12.05
C THR A 178 5.13 -10.76 -10.97
N ASP A 179 4.75 -11.82 -10.30
CA ASP A 179 3.92 -11.81 -9.08
C ASP A 179 4.75 -12.14 -7.83
N SER A 180 6.05 -12.39 -8.01
CA SER A 180 7.00 -12.68 -6.94
C SER A 180 7.44 -11.42 -6.21
N THR A 181 7.68 -11.55 -4.90
CA THR A 181 8.30 -10.53 -4.04
C THR A 181 9.70 -10.96 -3.58
N ASN A 182 10.22 -12.07 -4.10
CA ASN A 182 11.51 -12.63 -3.70
C ASN A 182 12.66 -11.87 -4.35
N LEU A 183 13.74 -11.73 -3.59
CA LEU A 183 15.04 -11.27 -4.09
C LEU A 183 16.02 -12.45 -4.04
N SER A 184 16.93 -12.53 -5.00
CA SER A 184 18.01 -13.53 -4.98
C SER A 184 18.95 -13.28 -3.81
N ASP A 185 19.63 -14.32 -3.37
CA ASP A 185 20.62 -14.20 -2.30
C ASP A 185 21.80 -13.28 -2.69
N GLU A 186 22.13 -13.18 -3.97
CA GLU A 186 23.12 -12.24 -4.50
C GLU A 186 22.63 -10.79 -4.32
N CYS A 187 21.42 -10.46 -4.79
CA CYS A 187 20.82 -9.14 -4.62
C CYS A 187 20.73 -8.75 -3.14
N LEU A 188 20.36 -9.69 -2.26
CA LEU A 188 20.30 -9.42 -0.82
C LEU A 188 21.67 -9.09 -0.23
N LYS A 189 22.73 -9.76 -0.67
CA LYS A 189 24.11 -9.43 -0.28
C LYS A 189 24.52 -8.05 -0.76
N ASP A 190 24.20 -7.70 -2.02
CA ASP A 190 24.51 -6.39 -2.59
C ASP A 190 23.79 -5.27 -1.84
N ILE A 191 22.49 -5.45 -1.53
CA ILE A 191 21.73 -4.47 -0.75
C ILE A 191 22.35 -4.28 0.65
N ASN A 192 22.69 -5.38 1.34
CA ASN A 192 23.29 -5.30 2.68
C ASN A 192 24.66 -4.62 2.62
N SER A 193 25.50 -4.97 1.66
CA SER A 193 26.82 -4.32 1.46
C SER A 193 26.65 -2.82 1.17
N PHE A 194 25.68 -2.45 0.35
CA PHE A 194 25.35 -1.05 0.07
C PHE A 194 24.88 -0.31 1.33
N LEU A 195 24.00 -0.93 2.12
CA LEU A 195 23.49 -0.34 3.36
C LEU A 195 24.59 -0.20 4.41
N ASP A 196 25.44 -1.20 4.58
CA ASP A 196 26.56 -1.16 5.54
C ASP A 196 27.56 -0.06 5.20
N LYS A 197 27.79 0.18 3.90
CA LYS A 197 28.70 1.23 3.43
C LYS A 197 28.11 2.63 3.54
N ASN A 198 26.85 2.82 3.13
CA ASN A 198 26.26 4.14 2.97
C ASN A 198 25.31 4.52 4.11
N HIS A 199 24.69 3.54 4.77
CA HIS A 199 23.65 3.73 5.79
C HIS A 199 23.75 2.71 6.93
N PRO A 200 24.92 2.53 7.62
CA PRO A 200 25.15 1.43 8.56
C PRO A 200 24.15 1.37 9.71
N ASN A 201 23.62 2.52 10.15
CA ASN A 201 22.64 2.59 11.23
C ASN A 201 21.21 2.18 10.78
N LEU A 202 20.95 2.06 9.49
CA LEU A 202 19.64 1.79 8.92
C LEU A 202 19.48 0.37 8.38
N ALA A 203 20.58 -0.40 8.27
CA ALA A 203 20.53 -1.81 7.90
C ALA A 203 19.73 -2.61 8.95
N TYR A 204 18.90 -3.55 8.49
CA TYR A 204 18.11 -4.41 9.40
C TYR A 204 18.99 -5.38 10.19
N GLY A 205 20.17 -5.72 9.66
CA GLY A 205 21.13 -6.64 10.29
C GLY A 205 20.90 -8.11 9.96
N GLU A 206 19.71 -8.48 9.53
CA GLU A 206 19.32 -9.80 9.06
C GLU A 206 18.64 -9.69 7.68
N VAL A 207 18.58 -10.80 6.94
CA VAL A 207 17.90 -10.84 5.64
C VAL A 207 16.39 -10.91 5.86
N ARG A 208 15.68 -9.89 5.36
CA ARG A 208 14.22 -9.86 5.42
C ARG A 208 13.62 -10.57 4.20
N LYS A 209 12.96 -11.70 4.44
CA LYS A 209 12.26 -12.47 3.40
C LYS A 209 10.75 -12.17 3.41
N TYR A 210 10.17 -11.93 2.22
CA TYR A 210 8.75 -11.55 2.04
C TYR A 210 7.92 -12.69 1.43
N GLN A 211 8.31 -13.93 1.66
CA GLN A 211 7.60 -15.08 1.09
C GLN A 211 6.17 -15.17 1.60
N LYS A 212 5.20 -15.07 0.69
CA LYS A 212 3.90 -15.71 0.89
C LYS A 212 4.02 -17.15 0.40
N LYS A 213 3.79 -18.13 1.29
CA LYS A 213 3.61 -19.53 0.86
C LYS A 213 2.34 -19.61 0.00
N ILE A 214 2.47 -19.38 -1.29
CA ILE A 214 1.41 -19.67 -2.26
C ILE A 214 1.59 -21.13 -2.65
N LYS A 215 0.62 -21.98 -2.29
CA LYS A 215 0.54 -23.35 -2.83
C LYS A 215 0.52 -23.23 -4.36
N ASN A 216 1.50 -23.83 -5.04
CA ASN A 216 1.67 -23.85 -6.50
C ASN A 216 2.30 -22.58 -7.15
N ALA A 217 3.07 -21.75 -6.45
CA ALA A 217 3.91 -20.77 -7.10
C ALA A 217 5.06 -21.47 -7.85
N GLN A 218 5.19 -21.25 -9.14
CA GLN A 218 6.39 -21.58 -9.88
C GLN A 218 7.52 -20.71 -9.34
N GLU A 219 8.50 -21.33 -8.69
CA GLU A 219 9.56 -20.69 -7.88
C GLU A 219 10.60 -19.85 -8.65
N ALA A 220 10.42 -19.62 -9.93
CA ALA A 220 11.49 -19.14 -10.80
C ALA A 220 11.55 -17.61 -10.98
N HIS A 221 10.62 -16.83 -10.41
CA HIS A 221 10.58 -15.38 -10.68
C HIS A 221 11.02 -14.55 -9.48
N GLU A 222 11.92 -13.59 -9.75
CA GLU A 222 12.27 -12.53 -8.80
C GLU A 222 11.25 -11.39 -8.83
N ALA A 223 11.28 -10.55 -7.78
CA ALA A 223 10.60 -9.27 -7.74
C ALA A 223 11.16 -8.29 -8.78
N ILE A 224 10.43 -7.23 -9.06
CA ILE A 224 10.96 -6.10 -9.83
C ILE A 224 11.94 -5.34 -8.95
N ARG A 225 13.20 -5.33 -9.35
CA ARG A 225 14.32 -4.73 -8.63
C ARG A 225 15.34 -4.12 -9.59
N PRO A 226 16.22 -3.23 -9.14
CA PRO A 226 17.39 -2.83 -9.91
C PRO A 226 18.30 -4.04 -10.20
N THR A 227 18.93 -4.08 -11.36
CA THR A 227 19.93 -5.10 -11.70
C THR A 227 21.20 -4.93 -10.87
N GLN A 228 21.58 -3.68 -10.62
CA GLN A 228 22.74 -3.28 -9.83
C GLN A 228 22.32 -2.23 -8.79
N ILE A 229 22.55 -2.52 -7.51
CA ILE A 229 22.17 -1.62 -6.41
C ILE A 229 23.03 -0.37 -6.36
N ASP A 230 24.29 -0.45 -6.78
CA ASP A 230 25.24 0.67 -6.81
C ASP A 230 24.92 1.71 -7.89
N LEU A 231 24.05 1.40 -8.86
CA LEU A 231 23.45 2.36 -9.78
C LEU A 231 22.35 3.13 -9.05
N THR A 232 22.74 4.02 -8.14
CA THR A 232 21.78 4.86 -7.44
C THR A 232 21.06 5.80 -8.41
N PRO A 233 19.83 6.26 -8.10
CA PRO A 233 19.11 7.20 -8.96
C PRO A 233 19.95 8.41 -9.39
N ASP A 234 20.72 8.98 -8.48
CA ASP A 234 21.56 10.15 -8.77
C ASP A 234 22.64 9.86 -9.82
N LYS A 235 23.21 8.67 -9.81
CA LYS A 235 24.25 8.29 -10.79
C LYS A 235 23.74 8.13 -12.20
N ILE A 236 22.47 7.73 -12.36
CA ILE A 236 21.91 7.43 -13.69
C ILE A 236 20.93 8.50 -14.19
N LYS A 237 20.69 9.54 -13.41
CA LYS A 237 19.75 10.63 -13.75
C LYS A 237 20.00 11.25 -15.11
N GLY A 238 21.26 11.42 -15.51
CA GLY A 238 21.66 12.01 -16.78
C GLY A 238 21.42 11.13 -18.02
N PHE A 239 21.14 9.84 -17.84
CA PHE A 239 20.97 8.88 -18.90
C PHE A 239 19.51 8.47 -19.15
N LEU A 240 18.59 8.92 -18.30
CA LEU A 240 17.17 8.56 -18.31
C LEU A 240 16.28 9.75 -18.67
N ASP A 241 15.18 9.48 -19.36
CA ASP A 241 14.11 10.47 -19.43
C ASP A 241 13.43 10.65 -18.05
N ASP A 242 12.64 11.73 -17.91
CA ASP A 242 11.96 12.05 -16.64
C ASP A 242 11.04 10.93 -16.13
N GLN A 243 10.38 10.20 -17.03
CA GLN A 243 9.50 9.11 -16.67
C GLN A 243 10.28 7.85 -16.26
N GLU A 244 11.34 7.55 -16.98
CA GLU A 244 12.27 6.46 -16.68
C GLU A 244 12.94 6.67 -15.34
N PHE A 245 13.44 7.88 -15.11
CA PHE A 245 14.07 8.24 -13.85
C PHE A 245 13.12 8.07 -12.66
N LYS A 246 11.92 8.64 -12.72
CA LYS A 246 10.91 8.54 -11.65
C LYS A 246 10.52 7.10 -11.35
N LEU A 247 10.34 6.28 -12.39
CA LEU A 247 9.97 4.88 -12.19
C LEU A 247 11.15 4.06 -11.65
N TYR A 248 12.36 4.29 -12.13
CA TYR A 248 13.56 3.64 -11.61
C TYR A 248 13.81 4.00 -10.15
N GLU A 249 13.74 5.28 -9.81
CA GLU A 249 13.90 5.76 -8.43
C GLU A 249 12.89 5.09 -7.49
N LEU A 250 11.62 5.00 -7.91
CA LEU A 250 10.57 4.32 -7.16
C LEU A 250 10.91 2.84 -6.90
N ILE A 251 11.41 2.12 -7.92
CA ILE A 251 11.80 0.71 -7.83
C ILE A 251 13.03 0.57 -6.92
N TRP A 252 14.04 1.40 -7.12
CA TRP A 252 15.29 1.37 -6.36
C TRP A 252 15.03 1.62 -4.87
N LYS A 253 14.34 2.72 -4.53
CA LYS A 253 13.99 3.07 -3.16
C LYS A 253 13.20 1.96 -2.47
N ARG A 254 12.23 1.34 -3.16
CA ARG A 254 11.44 0.24 -2.61
C ARG A 254 12.30 -0.99 -2.31
N THR A 255 13.20 -1.32 -3.21
CA THR A 255 14.08 -2.49 -3.08
C THR A 255 15.04 -2.32 -1.91
N VAL A 256 15.72 -1.19 -1.81
CA VAL A 256 16.65 -0.89 -0.71
C VAL A 256 15.89 -0.80 0.62
N ALA A 257 14.78 -0.05 0.67
CA ALA A 257 13.93 0.08 1.85
C ALA A 257 13.49 -1.28 2.42
N SER A 258 13.29 -2.29 1.55
CA SER A 258 12.85 -3.62 1.97
C SER A 258 13.80 -4.31 2.94
N GLN A 259 15.08 -3.97 2.93
CA GLN A 259 16.12 -4.54 3.80
C GLN A 259 16.55 -3.58 4.92
N MET A 260 15.85 -2.45 5.11
CA MET A 260 16.14 -1.50 6.16
C MET A 260 15.33 -1.77 7.43
N LYS A 261 15.72 -1.14 8.55
CA LYS A 261 15.02 -1.19 9.85
C LYS A 261 13.59 -0.69 9.74
N ASP A 262 12.75 -1.18 10.63
CA ASP A 262 11.38 -0.69 10.78
C ASP A 262 11.36 0.79 11.18
N ALA A 263 10.38 1.52 10.72
CA ALA A 263 10.07 2.82 11.28
C ALA A 263 9.31 2.64 12.62
N VAL A 264 9.69 3.40 13.63
CA VAL A 264 9.13 3.27 14.97
C VAL A 264 8.32 4.51 15.31
N TYR A 265 7.07 4.28 15.66
CA TYR A 265 6.14 5.30 16.14
C TYR A 265 5.88 5.11 17.64
N ASN A 266 5.92 6.17 18.38
CA ASN A 266 5.31 6.20 19.69
C ASN A 266 3.84 6.58 19.53
N GLN A 267 2.97 5.77 20.12
CA GLN A 267 1.53 6.00 20.16
C GLN A 267 1.14 6.36 21.57
N VAL A 268 0.41 7.45 21.72
CA VAL A 268 -0.18 7.90 22.98
C VAL A 268 -1.69 7.75 22.87
N SER A 269 -2.28 7.03 23.79
CA SER A 269 -3.74 6.92 23.93
C SER A 269 -4.12 7.46 25.29
N MET A 270 -5.05 8.43 25.31
CA MET A 270 -5.55 9.03 26.52
C MET A 270 -7.06 8.81 26.62
N GLU A 271 -7.50 8.42 27.80
CA GLU A 271 -8.92 8.32 28.12
C GLU A 271 -9.29 9.50 29.04
N LEU A 272 -10.26 10.30 28.58
CA LEU A 272 -10.80 11.44 29.29
C LEU A 272 -12.21 11.10 29.74
N GLU A 273 -12.48 11.24 31.03
CA GLU A 273 -13.78 10.99 31.61
C GLU A 273 -14.46 12.30 32.02
N LEU A 274 -15.70 12.44 31.60
CA LEU A 274 -16.54 13.60 31.94
C LEU A 274 -17.72 13.11 32.77
N ASN A 275 -17.87 13.61 33.98
CA ASN A 275 -18.98 13.32 34.91
C ASN A 275 -19.15 11.84 35.30
N ASN A 276 -18.09 11.04 35.27
CA ASN A 276 -18.14 9.58 35.46
C ASN A 276 -19.11 8.86 34.47
N LYS A 277 -19.53 9.54 33.44
CA LYS A 277 -20.55 9.09 32.49
C LYS A 277 -20.05 8.97 31.06
N TYR A 278 -19.37 10.01 30.59
CA TYR A 278 -18.91 10.13 29.21
C TYR A 278 -17.43 9.83 29.13
N LEU A 279 -17.03 8.83 28.32
CA LEU A 279 -15.63 8.50 28.09
C LEU A 279 -15.24 8.93 26.68
N PHE A 280 -14.26 9.81 26.62
CA PHE A 280 -13.64 10.25 25.38
C PHE A 280 -12.26 9.62 25.23
N LYS A 281 -11.86 9.34 23.99
CA LYS A 281 -10.56 8.79 23.69
C LYS A 281 -9.81 9.67 22.72
N TYR A 282 -8.61 10.07 23.12
CA TYR A 282 -7.61 10.65 22.24
C TYR A 282 -6.62 9.57 21.81
N SER A 283 -6.17 9.63 20.56
CA SER A 283 -5.09 8.77 20.07
C SER A 283 -4.21 9.59 19.13
N GLY A 284 -2.98 9.78 19.55
CA GLY A 284 -1.94 10.46 18.77
C GLY A 284 -0.77 9.52 18.52
N SER A 285 0.01 9.80 17.48
CA SER A 285 1.28 9.10 17.24
C SER A 285 2.30 10.04 16.62
N TYR A 286 3.55 9.89 17.02
CA TYR A 286 4.66 10.60 16.42
C TYR A 286 5.78 9.64 16.03
N LEU A 287 6.47 9.97 14.96
CA LEU A 287 7.57 9.18 14.44
C LEU A 287 8.80 9.40 15.34
N ARG A 288 9.28 8.33 16.02
CA ARG A 288 10.47 8.34 16.86
C ARG A 288 11.73 7.97 16.08
N ASP A 289 11.62 6.93 15.25
CA ASP A 289 12.72 6.48 14.40
C ASP A 289 12.22 6.31 12.97
N TYR A 290 12.89 6.97 12.05
CA TYR A 290 12.54 6.95 10.64
C TYR A 290 12.72 5.58 9.99
N GLY A 291 13.72 4.80 10.43
CA GLY A 291 14.03 3.51 9.81
C GLY A 291 14.09 3.59 8.30
N PHE A 292 13.37 2.68 7.63
CA PHE A 292 13.30 2.63 6.16
C PHE A 292 12.72 3.90 5.49
N LYS A 293 11.97 4.71 6.21
CA LYS A 293 11.40 5.94 5.64
C LYS A 293 12.46 6.95 5.23
N LYS A 294 13.62 6.90 5.87
CA LYS A 294 14.72 7.83 5.58
C LYS A 294 15.19 7.75 4.13
N ILE A 295 15.08 6.57 3.46
CA ILE A 295 15.47 6.42 2.06
C ILE A 295 14.55 7.21 1.10
N TYR A 296 13.31 7.49 1.51
CA TYR A 296 12.38 8.29 0.72
C TYR A 296 12.60 9.80 0.91
N ASP A 297 13.13 10.21 2.07
CA ASP A 297 13.38 11.61 2.42
C ASP A 297 14.73 12.12 1.89
N LEU A 298 15.67 11.22 1.55
CA LEU A 298 17.00 11.57 1.06
C LEU A 298 17.01 12.30 -0.30
N SER A 299 15.89 12.31 -1.02
CA SER A 299 15.78 12.99 -2.32
C SER A 299 15.29 14.44 -2.25
N ASP A 300 14.76 14.88 -1.10
CA ASP A 300 14.24 16.24 -0.95
C ASP A 300 15.30 17.27 -0.53
N ASN A 301 16.56 16.83 -0.33
CA ASN A 301 17.69 17.66 0.13
C ASN A 301 18.86 17.77 -0.87
N SER A 302 18.63 17.46 -2.16
CA SER A 302 19.69 17.62 -3.19
C SER A 302 19.27 18.55 -4.32
#